data_5bcfab88a8f46e8c844a5d92ec78c7d2
#
_entry.id   5bcfab88a8f46e8c844a5d92ec78c7d2
#
_cell.length_a   1.000
_cell.length_b   1.000
_cell.length_c   1.000
_cell.angle_alpha   90.00
_cell.angle_beta   90.00
_cell.angle_gamma   90.00
#
_symmetry.space_group_name_H-M   'P 1'
#
loop_
_entity.id
_entity.type
_entity.pdbx_description
1 polymer ?
#
loop_
_entity_poly.entity_id
_entity_poly.type
_entity_poly.pdbx_seq_one_letter_code
_entity_poly.pdbx_strand_id
1 'polypeptide(L)'
;AKRGIDFRVVEKKAGIASRDNRYIQGSAADREILDKAGIAGTPSIIITTHDDNLNIYLTIYCRRLRPDAQIICRASLDRNIKTLHRAGADLVMSFSSLVTTTIINLLERQQMLMLTEGLNVFQLGLSPKMVNRALQDLNVREATGCSIVAIKRQDDMMINPDPAIVLRKGDELVLIGSAEAEKTFVEKYPSGQLKAA
;
A
#
# COMPACT_ATOMS: atom_id res chain seq x y z
N ALA A 1 4.81 15.82 -11.90
CA ALA A 1 5.30 17.17 -12.20
C ALA A 1 5.82 17.90 -10.96
N LYS A 2 5.12 17.92 -9.82
CA LYS A 2 5.55 18.63 -8.60
C LYS A 2 6.85 18.10 -7.96
N ARG A 3 7.27 16.86 -8.26
CA ARG A 3 8.47 16.22 -7.70
C ARG A 3 9.64 16.12 -8.70
N GLY A 4 9.59 16.79 -9.87
CA GLY A 4 10.67 16.76 -10.87
C GLY A 4 10.89 15.39 -11.57
N ILE A 5 9.95 14.46 -11.44
CA ILE A 5 10.06 13.13 -12.08
C ILE A 5 9.71 13.28 -13.56
N ASP A 6 10.60 12.83 -14.45
CA ASP A 6 10.30 12.73 -15.88
C ASP A 6 9.43 11.50 -16.13
N PHE A 7 8.38 11.67 -16.94
CA PHE A 7 7.45 10.59 -17.28
C PHE A 7 6.83 10.83 -18.65
N ARG A 8 6.36 9.73 -19.28
CA ARG A 8 5.55 9.73 -20.48
C ARG A 8 4.23 9.00 -20.19
N VAL A 9 3.16 9.43 -20.83
CA VAL A 9 1.83 8.82 -20.71
C VAL A 9 1.37 8.34 -22.07
N VAL A 10 1.04 7.07 -22.18
CA VAL A 10 0.39 6.50 -23.37
C VAL A 10 -1.11 6.47 -23.14
N GLU A 11 -1.86 7.17 -23.97
CA GLU A 11 -3.32 7.26 -23.85
C GLU A 11 -3.99 7.02 -25.19
N LYS A 12 -4.98 6.11 -25.20
CA LYS A 12 -5.71 5.73 -26.42
C LYS A 12 -6.73 6.80 -26.84
N LYS A 13 -7.32 7.50 -25.88
CA LYS A 13 -8.34 8.54 -26.16
C LYS A 13 -7.73 9.74 -26.85
N ALA A 14 -8.38 10.17 -27.94
CA ALA A 14 -8.03 11.42 -28.62
C ALA A 14 -8.32 12.66 -27.75
N GLY A 15 -7.54 13.72 -27.94
CA GLY A 15 -7.78 15.04 -27.31
C GLY A 15 -7.03 15.32 -26.03
N ILE A 16 -6.40 14.33 -25.38
CA ILE A 16 -5.56 14.56 -24.18
C ILE A 16 -4.12 14.90 -24.60
N ALA A 17 -3.62 14.30 -25.65
CA ALA A 17 -2.25 14.45 -26.15
C ALA A 17 -1.93 15.87 -26.68
N SER A 18 -2.94 16.68 -27.02
CA SER A 18 -2.72 18.00 -27.62
C SER A 18 -2.25 19.08 -26.64
N ARG A 19 -2.23 18.83 -25.36
CA ARG A 19 -1.93 19.83 -24.31
C ARG A 19 -0.57 19.70 -23.64
N ASP A 20 0.10 18.56 -23.81
CA ASP A 20 1.37 18.29 -23.12
C ASP A 20 2.18 17.23 -23.89
N ASN A 21 3.42 17.59 -24.25
CA ASN A 21 4.35 16.72 -24.99
C ASN A 21 4.67 15.39 -24.28
N ARG A 22 4.31 15.26 -23.04
CA ARG A 22 4.45 13.99 -22.26
C ARG A 22 3.41 12.95 -22.62
N TYR A 23 2.31 13.35 -23.29
CA TYR A 23 1.25 12.44 -23.66
C TYR A 23 1.44 11.97 -25.11
N ILE A 24 1.46 10.66 -25.29
CA ILE A 24 1.58 9.99 -26.57
C ILE A 24 0.25 9.31 -26.86
N GLN A 25 -0.41 9.76 -27.92
CA GLN A 25 -1.67 9.16 -28.34
C GLN A 25 -1.41 7.83 -29.06
N GLY A 26 -2.03 6.77 -28.58
CA GLY A 26 -1.96 5.45 -29.19
C GLY A 26 -2.29 4.33 -28.20
N SER A 27 -2.23 3.12 -28.73
CA SER A 27 -2.44 1.91 -27.93
C SER A 27 -1.13 1.46 -27.28
N ALA A 28 -1.14 1.20 -25.97
CA ALA A 28 0.00 0.59 -25.29
C ALA A 28 0.28 -0.86 -25.73
N ALA A 29 -0.61 -1.48 -26.52
CA ALA A 29 -0.37 -2.77 -27.17
C ALA A 29 0.47 -2.64 -28.43
N ASP A 30 0.69 -1.43 -28.94
CA ASP A 30 1.48 -1.14 -30.14
C ASP A 30 2.93 -0.87 -29.75
N ARG A 31 3.85 -1.63 -30.34
CA ARG A 31 5.29 -1.51 -30.11
C ARG A 31 5.83 -0.12 -30.43
N GLU A 32 5.44 0.43 -31.57
CA GLU A 32 5.93 1.74 -32.01
C GLU A 32 5.54 2.87 -31.03
N ILE A 33 4.34 2.75 -30.44
CA ILE A 33 3.86 3.70 -29.43
C ILE A 33 4.67 3.60 -28.15
N LEU A 34 4.98 2.38 -27.71
CA LEU A 34 5.83 2.15 -26.54
C LEU A 34 7.27 2.64 -26.77
N ASP A 35 7.80 2.44 -27.97
CA ASP A 35 9.14 2.93 -28.34
C ASP A 35 9.18 4.47 -28.35
N LYS A 36 8.15 5.14 -28.89
CA LYS A 36 7.99 6.60 -28.79
C LYS A 36 7.88 7.09 -27.35
N ALA A 37 7.28 6.28 -26.48
CA ALA A 37 7.20 6.56 -25.05
C ALA A 37 8.55 6.33 -24.31
N GLY A 38 9.54 5.75 -24.96
CA GLY A 38 10.86 5.52 -24.38
C GLY A 38 10.93 4.28 -23.51
N ILE A 39 10.16 3.22 -23.84
CA ILE A 39 10.14 2.00 -23.04
C ILE A 39 11.51 1.37 -22.84
N ALA A 40 12.40 1.51 -23.84
CA ALA A 40 13.75 0.93 -23.79
C ALA A 40 14.60 1.46 -22.61
N GLY A 41 14.40 2.70 -22.19
CA GLY A 41 15.19 3.35 -21.14
C GLY A 41 14.48 3.56 -19.80
N THR A 42 13.18 3.25 -19.71
CA THR A 42 12.43 3.53 -18.48
C THR A 42 12.79 2.58 -17.34
N PRO A 43 13.04 3.07 -16.11
CA PRO A 43 13.25 2.21 -14.94
C PRO A 43 11.93 1.65 -14.39
N SER A 44 10.80 2.30 -14.65
CA SER A 44 9.50 1.90 -14.09
C SER A 44 8.38 2.05 -15.11
N ILE A 45 7.44 1.14 -15.09
CA ILE A 45 6.24 1.10 -15.95
C ILE A 45 5.01 1.02 -15.04
N ILE A 46 4.04 1.91 -15.24
CA ILE A 46 2.82 1.95 -14.45
C ILE A 46 1.63 1.69 -15.38
N ILE A 47 0.89 0.60 -15.13
CA ILE A 47 -0.25 0.16 -15.94
C ILE A 47 -1.53 0.41 -15.14
N THR A 48 -2.37 1.34 -15.62
CA THR A 48 -3.53 1.84 -14.88
C THR A 48 -4.84 1.80 -15.67
N THR A 49 -4.96 0.93 -16.66
CA THR A 49 -6.22 0.83 -17.41
C THR A 49 -7.36 0.29 -16.52
N HIS A 50 -8.60 0.43 -16.97
CA HIS A 50 -9.76 -0.06 -16.22
C HIS A 50 -10.12 -1.52 -16.57
N ASP A 51 -9.40 -2.10 -17.53
CA ASP A 51 -9.60 -3.49 -17.98
C ASP A 51 -8.45 -4.37 -17.48
N ASP A 52 -8.75 -5.26 -16.54
CA ASP A 52 -7.77 -6.15 -15.93
C ASP A 52 -7.16 -7.14 -16.95
N ASN A 53 -7.92 -7.56 -17.97
CA ASN A 53 -7.38 -8.45 -19.01
C ASN A 53 -6.32 -7.72 -19.85
N LEU A 54 -6.61 -6.46 -20.18
CA LEU A 54 -5.64 -5.62 -20.87
C LEU A 54 -4.41 -5.36 -19.96
N ASN A 55 -4.62 -5.14 -18.68
CA ASN A 55 -3.54 -4.94 -17.72
C ASN A 55 -2.63 -6.19 -17.61
N ILE A 56 -3.21 -7.39 -17.59
CA ILE A 56 -2.46 -8.66 -17.60
C ILE A 56 -1.64 -8.78 -18.90
N TYR A 57 -2.27 -8.54 -20.06
CA TYR A 57 -1.60 -8.56 -21.36
C TYR A 57 -0.43 -7.57 -21.40
N LEU A 58 -0.66 -6.31 -21.02
CA LEU A 58 0.36 -5.27 -21.00
C LEU A 58 1.51 -5.59 -20.03
N THR A 59 1.19 -6.20 -18.89
CA THR A 59 2.21 -6.62 -17.93
C THR A 59 3.15 -7.66 -18.54
N ILE A 60 2.60 -8.71 -19.16
CA ILE A 60 3.40 -9.73 -19.88
C ILE A 60 4.23 -9.10 -20.99
N TYR A 61 3.61 -8.23 -21.78
CA TYR A 61 4.24 -7.60 -22.91
C TYR A 61 5.39 -6.67 -22.48
N CYS A 62 5.14 -5.79 -21.51
CA CYS A 62 6.15 -4.90 -20.96
C CYS A 62 7.30 -5.66 -20.26
N ARG A 63 7.01 -6.74 -19.53
CA ARG A 63 8.04 -7.58 -18.89
C ARG A 63 8.95 -8.25 -19.93
N ARG A 64 8.40 -8.67 -21.07
CA ARG A 64 9.21 -9.21 -22.20
C ARG A 64 10.11 -8.14 -22.83
N LEU A 65 9.63 -6.91 -22.95
CA LEU A 65 10.38 -5.80 -23.51
C LEU A 65 11.45 -5.27 -22.55
N ARG A 66 11.16 -5.32 -21.26
CA ARG A 66 11.99 -4.79 -20.18
C ARG A 66 12.00 -5.75 -18.99
N PRO A 67 12.89 -6.76 -19.01
CA PRO A 67 12.98 -7.75 -17.94
C PRO A 67 13.28 -7.15 -16.56
N ASP A 68 14.01 -6.05 -16.50
CA ASP A 68 14.56 -5.41 -15.29
C ASP A 68 13.76 -4.18 -14.84
N ALA A 69 12.80 -3.69 -15.64
CA ALA A 69 12.00 -2.54 -15.22
C ALA A 69 11.02 -2.92 -14.12
N GLN A 70 10.82 -2.02 -13.16
CA GLN A 70 9.76 -2.18 -12.17
C GLN A 70 8.39 -2.00 -12.82
N ILE A 71 7.51 -2.98 -12.70
CA ILE A 71 6.14 -2.92 -13.23
C ILE A 71 5.14 -2.81 -12.08
N ILE A 72 4.44 -1.69 -12.06
CA ILE A 72 3.35 -1.43 -11.12
C ILE A 72 2.04 -1.52 -11.89
N CYS A 73 1.11 -2.34 -11.43
CA CYS A 73 -0.13 -2.58 -12.14
C CYS A 73 -1.35 -2.34 -11.25
N ARG A 74 -2.41 -1.79 -11.85
CA ARG A 74 -3.72 -1.67 -11.21
C ARG A 74 -4.51 -2.97 -11.41
N ALA A 75 -5.17 -3.43 -10.34
CA ALA A 75 -6.24 -4.41 -10.40
C ALA A 75 -7.58 -3.74 -10.07
N SER A 76 -8.61 -4.02 -10.85
CA SER A 76 -9.99 -3.61 -10.56
C SER A 76 -10.69 -4.66 -9.68
N LEU A 77 -10.33 -5.93 -9.85
CA LEU A 77 -10.87 -7.06 -9.10
C LEU A 77 -9.75 -7.78 -8.34
N ASP A 78 -9.95 -8.01 -7.05
CA ASP A 78 -8.95 -8.63 -6.17
C ASP A 78 -8.55 -10.05 -6.63
N ARG A 79 -9.46 -10.81 -7.24
CA ARG A 79 -9.16 -12.12 -7.82
C ARG A 79 -8.06 -12.09 -8.89
N ASN A 80 -7.83 -10.94 -9.54
CA ASN A 80 -6.84 -10.79 -10.60
C ASN A 80 -5.43 -10.42 -10.07
N ILE A 81 -5.29 -10.08 -8.78
CA ILE A 81 -4.01 -9.68 -8.18
C ILE A 81 -2.95 -10.78 -8.39
N LYS A 82 -3.27 -12.03 -8.03
CA LYS A 82 -2.34 -13.16 -8.22
C LYS A 82 -1.96 -13.40 -9.66
N THR A 83 -2.90 -13.18 -10.58
CA THR A 83 -2.66 -13.33 -12.02
C THR A 83 -1.72 -12.25 -12.53
N LEU A 84 -1.88 -11.00 -12.09
CA LEU A 84 -1.00 -9.88 -12.43
C LEU A 84 0.43 -10.08 -11.91
N HIS A 85 0.60 -10.59 -10.68
CA HIS A 85 1.93 -10.97 -10.17
C HIS A 85 2.57 -12.08 -11.01
N ARG A 86 1.81 -13.13 -11.37
CA ARG A 86 2.31 -14.19 -12.27
C ARG A 86 2.64 -13.68 -13.67
N ALA A 87 1.93 -12.66 -14.14
CA ALA A 87 2.22 -11.98 -15.40
C ALA A 87 3.52 -11.18 -15.37
N GLY A 88 4.07 -10.92 -14.17
CA GLY A 88 5.35 -10.22 -13.98
C GLY A 88 5.23 -8.83 -13.38
N ALA A 89 4.09 -8.46 -12.80
CA ALA A 89 3.99 -7.22 -12.02
C ALA A 89 4.74 -7.36 -10.68
N ASP A 90 5.58 -6.39 -10.36
CA ASP A 90 6.31 -6.33 -9.08
C ASP A 90 5.40 -5.84 -7.97
N LEU A 91 4.50 -4.90 -8.30
CA LEU A 91 3.50 -4.39 -7.37
C LEU A 91 2.13 -4.33 -8.05
N VAL A 92 1.12 -4.84 -7.37
CA VAL A 92 -0.28 -4.73 -7.82
C VAL A 92 -1.07 -3.91 -6.81
N MET A 93 -1.72 -2.86 -7.29
CA MET A 93 -2.58 -1.99 -6.49
C MET A 93 -4.05 -2.30 -6.77
N SER A 94 -4.75 -2.87 -5.78
CA SER A 94 -6.20 -3.07 -5.87
C SER A 94 -6.93 -1.77 -5.56
N PHE A 95 -7.75 -1.32 -6.52
CA PHE A 95 -8.60 -0.15 -6.32
C PHE A 95 -9.68 -0.43 -5.28
N SER A 96 -10.28 -1.63 -5.32
CA SER A 96 -11.31 -2.04 -4.36
C SER A 96 -10.78 -2.03 -2.94
N SER A 97 -9.62 -2.63 -2.71
CA SER A 97 -8.98 -2.67 -1.39
C SER A 97 -8.62 -1.28 -0.87
N LEU A 98 -8.09 -0.41 -1.74
CA LEU A 98 -7.77 0.98 -1.37
C LEU A 98 -9.01 1.76 -0.94
N VAL A 99 -10.10 1.66 -1.70
CA VAL A 99 -11.36 2.35 -1.37
C VAL A 99 -11.96 1.80 -0.10
N THR A 100 -12.02 0.47 0.04
CA THR A 100 -12.56 -0.18 1.25
C THR A 100 -11.77 0.22 2.49
N THR A 101 -10.44 0.16 2.44
CA THR A 101 -9.57 0.58 3.56
C THR A 101 -9.78 2.06 3.89
N THR A 102 -9.91 2.92 2.88
CA THR A 102 -10.18 4.35 3.11
C THR A 102 -11.52 4.57 3.79
N ILE A 103 -12.57 3.86 3.35
CA ILE A 103 -13.91 3.96 3.97
C ILE A 103 -13.87 3.46 5.42
N ILE A 104 -13.26 2.30 5.67
CA ILE A 104 -13.11 1.76 7.03
C ILE A 104 -12.35 2.74 7.91
N ASN A 105 -11.23 3.29 7.45
CA ASN A 105 -10.45 4.28 8.19
C ASN A 105 -11.26 5.54 8.55
N LEU A 106 -12.12 5.99 7.62
CA LEU A 106 -13.00 7.14 7.88
C LEU A 106 -14.12 6.82 8.88
N LEU A 107 -14.69 5.62 8.82
CA LEU A 107 -15.79 5.20 9.70
C LEU A 107 -15.30 4.86 11.11
N GLU A 108 -14.19 4.15 11.21
CA GLU A 108 -13.67 3.65 12.48
C GLU A 108 -12.63 4.59 13.14
N ARG A 109 -12.30 5.72 12.49
CA ARG A 109 -11.23 6.64 12.90
C ARG A 109 -9.89 5.95 13.17
N GLN A 110 -9.66 4.82 12.51
CA GLN A 110 -8.40 4.07 12.57
C GLN A 110 -7.55 4.44 11.35
N GLN A 111 -6.22 4.43 11.52
CA GLN A 111 -5.29 4.59 10.41
C GLN A 111 -4.74 3.21 10.04
N MET A 112 -5.40 2.53 9.12
CA MET A 112 -4.94 1.27 8.56
C MET A 112 -4.30 1.53 7.20
N LEU A 113 -3.08 1.04 6.98
CA LEU A 113 -2.41 1.02 5.70
C LEU A 113 -2.13 -0.43 5.31
N MET A 114 -2.75 -0.89 4.23
CA MET A 114 -2.39 -2.16 3.63
C MET A 114 -1.10 -1.95 2.80
N LEU A 115 0.01 -2.57 3.21
CA LEU A 115 1.28 -2.49 2.49
C LEU A 115 1.36 -3.48 1.33
N THR A 116 0.85 -4.69 1.53
CA THR A 116 0.81 -5.77 0.54
C THR A 116 -0.23 -6.81 0.96
N GLU A 117 -0.58 -7.76 0.07
CA GLU A 117 -1.51 -8.83 0.43
C GLU A 117 -1.06 -9.54 1.71
N GLY A 118 -1.93 -9.55 2.72
CA GLY A 118 -1.70 -10.24 4.00
C GLY A 118 -0.82 -9.50 5.00
N LEU A 119 -0.34 -8.29 4.70
CA LEU A 119 0.47 -7.50 5.62
C LEU A 119 -0.12 -6.10 5.79
N ASN A 120 -0.71 -5.87 6.95
CA ASN A 120 -1.32 -4.60 7.34
C ASN A 120 -0.43 -3.84 8.32
N VAL A 121 -0.37 -2.52 8.16
CA VAL A 121 0.09 -1.62 9.22
C VAL A 121 -1.12 -0.88 9.75
N PHE A 122 -1.31 -0.93 11.04
CA PHE A 122 -2.45 -0.30 11.70
C PHE A 122 -2.02 0.41 12.97
N GLN A 123 -2.75 1.47 13.30
CA GLN A 123 -2.49 2.30 14.47
C GLN A 123 -3.67 2.16 15.44
N LEU A 124 -3.37 1.80 16.68
CA LEU A 124 -4.36 1.59 17.73
C LEU A 124 -3.99 2.36 18.99
N GLY A 125 -5.00 2.91 19.66
CA GLY A 125 -4.85 3.47 20.99
C GLY A 125 -4.46 2.39 22.00
N LEU A 126 -3.69 2.79 23.00
CA LEU A 126 -3.20 1.88 24.04
C LEU A 126 -4.34 1.31 24.88
N SER A 127 -4.37 -0.02 25.00
CA SER A 127 -5.29 -0.70 25.92
C SER A 127 -4.94 -0.36 27.40
N PRO A 128 -5.93 -0.18 28.27
CA PRO A 128 -5.68 0.00 29.69
C PRO A 128 -4.80 -1.10 30.32
N LYS A 129 -4.86 -2.32 29.78
CA LYS A 129 -4.05 -3.47 30.25
C LYS A 129 -2.55 -3.33 29.93
N MET A 130 -2.18 -2.42 29.05
CA MET A 130 -0.80 -2.20 28.60
C MET A 130 -0.16 -0.99 29.25
N VAL A 131 -0.96 -0.12 29.89
CA VAL A 131 -0.47 1.10 30.54
C VAL A 131 0.45 0.76 31.70
N ASN A 132 1.54 1.51 31.84
CA ASN A 132 2.59 1.33 32.86
C ASN A 132 3.34 -0.01 32.79
N ARG A 133 3.31 -0.69 31.67
CA ARG A 133 4.09 -1.92 31.41
C ARG A 133 5.21 -1.62 30.42
N ALA A 134 6.35 -2.29 30.57
CA ALA A 134 7.39 -2.23 29.56
C ALA A 134 6.97 -3.02 28.31
N LEU A 135 7.41 -2.57 27.14
CA LEU A 135 7.03 -3.18 25.87
C LEU A 135 7.41 -4.67 25.81
N GLN A 136 8.60 -5.01 26.29
CA GLN A 136 9.10 -6.41 26.36
C GLN A 136 8.23 -7.33 27.21
N ASP A 137 7.58 -6.81 28.28
CA ASP A 137 6.77 -7.61 29.20
C ASP A 137 5.39 -7.99 28.64
N LEU A 138 5.04 -7.41 27.48
CA LEU A 138 3.75 -7.66 26.84
C LEU A 138 3.74 -8.89 25.92
N ASN A 139 4.92 -9.34 25.47
CA ASN A 139 5.08 -10.47 24.54
C ASN A 139 4.09 -10.41 23.37
N VAL A 140 3.87 -9.21 22.81
CA VAL A 140 2.82 -8.94 21.81
C VAL A 140 2.93 -9.87 20.62
N ARG A 141 4.15 -10.08 20.11
CA ARG A 141 4.37 -10.89 18.91
C ARG A 141 3.95 -12.36 19.14
N GLU A 142 4.35 -12.96 20.25
CA GLU A 142 3.98 -14.36 20.57
C GLU A 142 2.49 -14.48 20.86
N ALA A 143 1.93 -13.45 21.47
CA ALA A 143 0.56 -13.46 21.94
C ALA A 143 -0.50 -13.19 20.87
N THR A 144 -0.12 -12.50 19.78
CA THR A 144 -1.08 -12.00 18.78
C THR A 144 -0.62 -12.17 17.33
N GLY A 145 0.66 -12.46 17.08
CA GLY A 145 1.25 -12.45 15.75
C GLY A 145 1.60 -11.05 15.20
N CYS A 146 1.30 -9.98 15.94
CA CYS A 146 1.62 -8.62 15.56
C CYS A 146 2.99 -8.19 16.10
N SER A 147 3.70 -7.34 15.37
CA SER A 147 4.90 -6.66 15.84
C SER A 147 4.64 -5.17 16.00
N ILE A 148 5.05 -4.59 17.13
CA ILE A 148 5.01 -3.14 17.34
C ILE A 148 6.23 -2.53 16.66
N VAL A 149 6.01 -1.60 15.73
CA VAL A 149 7.07 -0.96 14.93
C VAL A 149 7.28 0.50 15.31
N ALA A 150 6.28 1.14 15.92
CA ALA A 150 6.43 2.48 16.44
C ALA A 150 5.44 2.74 17.60
N ILE A 151 5.76 3.77 18.39
CA ILE A 151 4.89 4.35 19.42
C ILE A 151 4.73 5.82 19.10
N LYS A 152 3.49 6.27 18.94
CA LYS A 152 3.18 7.69 18.83
C LYS A 152 2.78 8.20 20.21
N ARG A 153 3.51 9.20 20.68
CA ARG A 153 3.29 9.87 21.96
C ARG A 153 3.08 11.36 21.70
N GLN A 154 1.84 11.81 21.80
CA GLN A 154 1.45 13.16 21.36
C GLN A 154 1.80 13.36 19.87
N ASP A 155 2.65 14.31 19.52
CA ASP A 155 3.08 14.59 18.15
C ASP A 155 4.42 13.91 17.77
N ASP A 156 5.04 13.19 18.72
CA ASP A 156 6.31 12.50 18.50
C ASP A 156 6.12 11.04 18.11
N MET A 157 6.89 10.57 17.12
CA MET A 157 6.85 9.20 16.59
C MET A 157 8.17 8.50 16.89
N MET A 158 8.15 7.58 17.83
CA MET A 158 9.29 6.74 18.16
C MET A 158 9.26 5.47 17.31
N ILE A 159 10.10 5.40 16.27
CA ILE A 159 10.24 4.22 15.41
C ILE A 159 11.25 3.26 16.04
N ASN A 160 10.99 1.96 15.99
CA ASN A 160 11.78 0.92 16.64
C ASN A 160 12.01 1.21 18.11
N PRO A 161 10.95 1.30 18.92
CA PRO A 161 11.06 1.68 20.32
C PRO A 161 11.91 0.67 21.10
N ASP A 162 12.66 1.17 22.10
CA ASP A 162 13.42 0.33 23.01
C ASP A 162 12.46 -0.65 23.73
N PRO A 163 12.77 -1.95 23.77
CA PRO A 163 11.95 -2.94 24.48
C PRO A 163 11.69 -2.62 25.97
N ALA A 164 12.57 -1.90 26.62
CA ALA A 164 12.42 -1.48 28.01
C ALA A 164 11.50 -0.25 28.20
N ILE A 165 11.04 0.37 27.10
CA ILE A 165 10.20 1.56 27.19
C ILE A 165 8.88 1.23 27.89
N VAL A 166 8.51 2.07 28.84
CA VAL A 166 7.25 1.95 29.56
C VAL A 166 6.16 2.73 28.81
N LEU A 167 5.09 2.03 28.50
CA LEU A 167 3.92 2.58 27.81
C LEU A 167 3.12 3.48 28.75
N ARG A 168 2.66 4.63 28.26
CA ARG A 168 1.93 5.65 29.03
C ARG A 168 0.52 5.81 28.50
N LYS A 169 -0.39 6.21 29.36
CA LYS A 169 -1.76 6.55 28.96
C LYS A 169 -1.73 7.64 27.86
N GLY A 170 -2.42 7.39 26.76
CA GLY A 170 -2.45 8.29 25.61
C GLY A 170 -1.43 7.94 24.51
N ASP A 171 -0.54 6.96 24.73
CA ASP A 171 0.28 6.42 23.65
C ASP A 171 -0.60 5.69 22.63
N GLU A 172 -0.21 5.76 21.38
CA GLU A 172 -0.79 4.99 20.28
C GLU A 172 0.29 4.06 19.72
N LEU A 173 -0.08 2.81 19.46
CA LEU A 173 0.83 1.80 18.94
C LEU A 173 0.67 1.69 17.44
N VAL A 174 1.77 1.68 16.70
CA VAL A 174 1.80 1.30 15.29
C VAL A 174 2.29 -0.13 15.19
N LEU A 175 1.42 -0.99 14.65
CA LEU A 175 1.64 -2.43 14.56
C LEU A 175 1.69 -2.88 13.11
N ILE A 176 2.39 -4.00 12.89
CA ILE A 176 2.40 -4.71 11.61
C ILE A 176 2.00 -6.17 11.85
N GLY A 177 1.11 -6.68 11.03
CA GLY A 177 0.62 -8.06 11.14
C GLY A 177 -0.35 -8.44 10.02
N SER A 178 -0.80 -9.71 10.02
CA SER A 178 -1.90 -10.13 9.15
C SER A 178 -3.26 -9.64 9.69
N ALA A 179 -4.30 -9.75 8.89
CA ALA A 179 -5.66 -9.40 9.32
C ALA A 179 -6.13 -10.27 10.52
N GLU A 180 -5.72 -11.54 10.55
CA GLU A 180 -6.00 -12.46 11.67
C GLU A 180 -5.24 -12.03 12.93
N ALA A 181 -3.98 -11.65 12.78
CA ALA A 181 -3.15 -11.15 13.88
C ALA A 181 -3.71 -9.86 14.48
N GLU A 182 -4.16 -8.94 13.63
CA GLU A 182 -4.85 -7.72 14.03
C GLU A 182 -6.10 -8.01 14.85
N LYS A 183 -6.97 -8.90 14.37
CA LYS A 183 -8.18 -9.33 15.09
C LYS A 183 -7.82 -9.89 16.46
N THR A 184 -6.84 -10.78 16.53
CA THR A 184 -6.35 -11.37 17.78
C THR A 184 -5.81 -10.31 18.74
N PHE A 185 -5.12 -9.29 18.20
CA PHE A 185 -4.61 -8.19 19.02
C PHE A 185 -5.75 -7.37 19.62
N VAL A 186 -6.75 -6.98 18.82
CA VAL A 186 -7.90 -6.18 19.29
C VAL A 186 -8.74 -6.95 20.32
N GLU A 187 -8.94 -8.24 20.13
CA GLU A 187 -9.64 -9.09 21.09
C GLU A 187 -8.90 -9.20 22.43
N LYS A 188 -7.57 -9.33 22.40
CA LYS A 188 -6.73 -9.49 23.59
C LYS A 188 -6.51 -8.15 24.33
N TYR A 189 -6.33 -7.08 23.55
CA TYR A 189 -6.03 -5.73 24.04
C TYR A 189 -7.06 -4.73 23.52
N PRO A 190 -8.31 -4.80 23.99
CA PRO A 190 -9.32 -3.85 23.56
C PRO A 190 -8.85 -2.43 23.89
N SER A 191 -8.74 -1.58 22.89
CA SER A 191 -8.39 -0.17 23.04
C SER A 191 -9.54 0.51 23.78
N GLY A 192 -9.22 1.25 24.84
CA GLY A 192 -10.19 2.16 25.42
C GLY A 192 -10.63 3.14 24.34
N GLN A 193 -11.95 3.30 24.17
CA GLN A 193 -12.52 4.25 23.20
C GLN A 193 -11.82 5.60 23.36
N LEU A 194 -11.15 6.07 22.31
CA LEU A 194 -10.73 7.46 22.21
C LEU A 194 -12.01 8.30 22.29
N LYS A 195 -12.23 8.96 23.42
CA LYS A 195 -13.28 9.96 23.56
C LYS A 195 -13.04 11.00 22.47
N ALA A 196 -14.08 11.15 21.61
CA ALA A 196 -14.14 12.26 20.69
C ALA A 196 -13.92 13.56 21.46
N ALA A 197 -12.96 14.34 21.03
CA ALA A 197 -12.87 15.75 21.36
C ALA A 197 -13.73 16.54 20.36
#